data_4adc73b4ef893dae23b90b98fa80e5b3
#
_entry.id   4adc73b4ef893dae23b90b98fa80e5b3
#
_cell.length_a   1.000
_cell.length_b   1.000
_cell.length_c   1.000
_cell.angle_alpha   90.00
_cell.angle_beta   90.00
_cell.angle_gamma   90.00
#
_symmetry.space_group_name_H-M   'P 1'
#
loop_
_entity.id
_entity.type
_entity.pdbx_description
1 polymer ?
#
loop_
_entity_poly.entity_id
_entity_poly.type
_entity_poly.pdbx_seq_one_letter_code
_entity_poly.pdbx_strand_id
1 'polypeptide(L)'
;MGWLDFFKKKKAAEPDPLKDLNLSNLKVGYLLDYDMRTWQVEAYHYYDWGNGDITHEWQLKSHDDTIYLQRESDDEAEWSISRPIDFSRLGREVREYITQNEDPPDELVFEETRYYLEEFGGGQFYKDGKGDGSDFLTWDYEDEEGEKFLSIEQWGEEEFEAYQGEPVEEYQFTNILPRESET
;
A
#
# COMPACT_ATOMS: atom_id res chain seq x y z
N MET A 1 -3.08 -20.46 -54.40
CA MET A 1 -3.89 -20.62 -53.22
C MET A 1 -3.01 -20.26 -52.03
N GLY A 2 -3.22 -19.06 -51.53
CA GLY A 2 -2.37 -18.51 -50.48
C GLY A 2 -2.73 -18.99 -49.11
N TRP A 3 -1.78 -19.59 -48.44
CA TRP A 3 -1.86 -20.09 -47.07
C TRP A 3 -1.27 -19.04 -46.10
N LEU A 4 -1.77 -17.78 -46.16
CA LEU A 4 -1.21 -16.66 -45.42
C LEU A 4 -2.26 -15.84 -44.62
N ASP A 5 -3.39 -16.45 -44.22
CA ASP A 5 -4.40 -15.70 -43.51
C ASP A 5 -4.68 -16.21 -42.07
N PHE A 6 -3.73 -16.91 -41.43
CA PHE A 6 -3.98 -17.50 -40.08
C PHE A 6 -3.32 -16.79 -38.91
N PHE A 7 -2.72 -15.64 -39.06
CA PHE A 7 -2.16 -14.88 -37.95
C PHE A 7 -2.73 -13.46 -37.81
N LYS A 8 -4.04 -13.31 -37.88
CA LYS A 8 -4.65 -12.19 -37.15
C LYS A 8 -4.57 -12.52 -35.65
N LYS A 9 -3.45 -12.10 -35.01
CA LYS A 9 -3.44 -11.92 -33.56
C LYS A 9 -4.71 -11.10 -33.22
N LYS A 10 -5.70 -11.74 -32.57
CA LYS A 10 -6.74 -11.00 -31.85
C LYS A 10 -5.98 -10.05 -30.91
N LYS A 11 -5.94 -8.74 -31.24
CA LYS A 11 -5.63 -7.73 -30.25
C LYS A 11 -6.59 -8.02 -29.10
N ALA A 12 -6.05 -8.34 -27.93
CA ALA A 12 -6.87 -8.38 -26.72
C ALA A 12 -7.64 -7.06 -26.70
N ALA A 13 -8.97 -7.11 -26.58
CA ALA A 13 -9.78 -5.92 -26.47
C ALA A 13 -9.20 -5.11 -25.31
N GLU A 14 -8.86 -3.86 -25.54
CA GLU A 14 -8.47 -2.96 -24.46
C GLU A 14 -9.64 -2.98 -23.47
N PRO A 15 -9.37 -3.16 -22.16
CA PRO A 15 -10.43 -3.18 -21.16
C PRO A 15 -11.25 -1.91 -21.31
N ASP A 16 -12.57 -2.05 -21.40
CA ASP A 16 -13.47 -0.91 -21.46
C ASP A 16 -13.36 -0.15 -20.12
N PRO A 17 -12.79 1.07 -20.11
CA PRO A 17 -12.53 1.80 -18.86
C PRO A 17 -13.77 2.02 -18.02
N LEU A 18 -14.96 1.88 -18.59
CA LEU A 18 -16.23 2.06 -17.88
C LEU A 18 -16.81 0.75 -17.32
N LYS A 19 -16.32 -0.40 -17.79
CA LYS A 19 -16.82 -1.72 -17.34
C LYS A 19 -15.99 -2.33 -16.21
N ASP A 20 -14.73 -1.90 -16.07
CA ASP A 20 -13.75 -2.47 -15.12
C ASP A 20 -13.38 -1.47 -14.02
N LEU A 21 -14.32 -0.60 -13.62
CA LEU A 21 -14.15 0.37 -12.54
C LEU A 21 -14.28 -0.32 -11.18
N ASN A 22 -13.18 -0.89 -10.72
CA ASN A 22 -13.05 -1.46 -9.37
C ASN A 22 -11.70 -1.04 -8.76
N LEU A 23 -11.53 -1.27 -7.45
CA LEU A 23 -10.32 -0.88 -6.74
C LEU A 23 -9.05 -1.50 -7.33
N SER A 24 -9.12 -2.75 -7.78
CA SER A 24 -7.94 -3.44 -8.33
C SER A 24 -7.43 -2.85 -9.64
N ASN A 25 -8.25 -2.04 -10.30
CA ASN A 25 -7.94 -1.41 -11.60
C ASN A 25 -7.71 0.10 -11.49
N LEU A 26 -7.49 0.62 -10.29
CA LEU A 26 -7.16 2.04 -10.09
C LEU A 26 -5.90 2.42 -10.86
N LYS A 27 -5.94 3.60 -11.46
CA LYS A 27 -4.81 4.19 -12.19
C LYS A 27 -4.55 5.60 -11.67
N VAL A 28 -3.30 6.03 -11.80
CA VAL A 28 -2.92 7.42 -11.49
C VAL A 28 -3.84 8.40 -12.22
N GLY A 29 -4.33 9.38 -11.49
CA GLY A 29 -5.30 10.38 -11.96
C GLY A 29 -6.76 10.03 -11.69
N TYR A 30 -7.12 8.77 -11.42
CA TYR A 30 -8.50 8.40 -11.08
C TYR A 30 -8.96 9.09 -9.80
N LEU A 31 -10.26 9.35 -9.73
CA LEU A 31 -10.93 9.83 -8.52
C LEU A 31 -11.76 8.70 -7.92
N LEU A 32 -11.88 8.70 -6.60
CA LEU A 32 -12.77 7.79 -5.86
C LEU A 32 -13.21 8.46 -4.56
N ASP A 33 -14.36 8.04 -4.05
CA ASP A 33 -14.86 8.51 -2.75
C ASP A 33 -14.60 7.46 -1.67
N TYR A 34 -14.07 7.92 -0.54
CA TYR A 34 -13.87 7.15 0.67
C TYR A 34 -14.00 8.09 1.89
N ASP A 35 -14.67 7.62 2.95
CA ASP A 35 -14.86 8.34 4.21
C ASP A 35 -15.34 9.79 4.01
N MET A 36 -16.42 9.95 3.21
CA MET A 36 -17.07 11.23 2.88
C MET A 36 -16.16 12.26 2.19
N ARG A 37 -15.06 11.83 1.61
CA ARG A 37 -14.12 12.66 0.85
C ARG A 37 -13.87 12.07 -0.53
N THR A 38 -13.56 12.95 -1.47
CA THR A 38 -13.07 12.54 -2.78
C THR A 38 -11.55 12.55 -2.77
N TRP A 39 -10.95 11.45 -3.22
CA TRP A 39 -9.52 11.22 -3.30
C TRP A 39 -9.09 11.10 -4.75
N GLN A 40 -7.90 11.56 -5.06
CA GLN A 40 -7.25 11.34 -6.34
C GLN A 40 -6.09 10.36 -6.16
N VAL A 41 -5.99 9.38 -7.06
CA VAL A 41 -4.83 8.49 -7.14
C VAL A 41 -3.64 9.30 -7.65
N GLU A 42 -2.67 9.59 -6.79
CA GLU A 42 -1.50 10.40 -7.10
C GLU A 42 -0.34 9.56 -7.61
N ALA A 43 -0.16 8.37 -7.05
CA ALA A 43 0.89 7.43 -7.43
C ALA A 43 0.43 5.98 -7.25
N TYR A 44 1.14 5.06 -7.89
CA TYR A 44 1.02 3.62 -7.70
C TYR A 44 2.40 3.04 -7.44
N HIS A 45 2.50 2.23 -6.40
CA HIS A 45 3.71 1.54 -5.97
C HIS A 45 3.42 0.04 -5.80
N TYR A 46 4.45 -0.76 -5.63
CA TYR A 46 4.27 -2.12 -5.16
C TYR A 46 5.46 -2.59 -4.34
N TYR A 47 5.19 -3.52 -3.45
CA TYR A 47 6.16 -4.25 -2.65
C TYR A 47 6.29 -5.67 -3.21
N ASP A 48 7.51 -6.12 -3.42
CA ASP A 48 7.84 -7.49 -3.83
C ASP A 48 8.49 -8.20 -2.64
N TRP A 49 7.77 -9.13 -2.04
CA TRP A 49 8.23 -9.94 -0.91
C TRP A 49 9.00 -11.17 -1.34
N GLY A 50 9.13 -11.40 -2.64
CA GLY A 50 9.73 -12.58 -3.25
C GLY A 50 8.72 -13.68 -3.55
N ASN A 51 9.16 -14.65 -4.36
CA ASN A 51 8.35 -15.81 -4.77
C ASN A 51 7.03 -15.47 -5.49
N GLY A 52 6.86 -14.24 -5.97
CA GLY A 52 5.64 -13.77 -6.62
C GLY A 52 4.59 -13.20 -5.67
N ASP A 53 4.95 -13.01 -4.43
CA ASP A 53 4.13 -12.33 -3.43
C ASP A 53 4.29 -10.81 -3.59
N ILE A 54 3.19 -10.13 -3.93
CA ILE A 54 3.16 -8.72 -4.29
C ILE A 54 2.04 -8.00 -3.54
N THR A 55 2.41 -6.96 -2.81
CA THR A 55 1.46 -6.00 -2.27
C THR A 55 1.39 -4.78 -3.19
N HIS A 56 0.19 -4.46 -3.66
CA HIS A 56 -0.07 -3.27 -4.46
C HIS A 56 -0.42 -2.08 -3.58
N GLU A 57 0.10 -0.90 -3.90
CA GLU A 57 -0.16 0.30 -3.12
C GLU A 57 -0.53 1.47 -4.02
N TRP A 58 -1.58 2.19 -3.65
CA TRP A 58 -1.99 3.46 -4.27
C TRP A 58 -1.92 4.59 -3.27
N GLN A 59 -1.14 5.61 -3.60
CA GLN A 59 -1.14 6.86 -2.86
C GLN A 59 -2.35 7.68 -3.25
N LEU A 60 -3.23 7.95 -2.30
CA LEU A 60 -4.43 8.74 -2.49
C LEU A 60 -4.27 10.09 -1.83
N LYS A 61 -4.62 11.14 -2.57
CA LYS A 61 -4.53 12.54 -2.12
C LYS A 61 -5.90 13.19 -2.09
N SER A 62 -6.23 13.87 -1.00
CA SER A 62 -7.41 14.71 -0.89
C SER A 62 -7.04 16.01 -0.21
N HIS A 63 -7.09 17.12 -0.93
CA HIS A 63 -6.78 18.47 -0.45
C HIS A 63 -5.47 18.53 0.36
N ASP A 64 -5.54 18.34 1.67
CA ASP A 64 -4.44 18.44 2.64
C ASP A 64 -4.06 17.09 3.27
N ASP A 65 -4.70 15.99 2.85
CA ASP A 65 -4.52 14.66 3.45
C ASP A 65 -3.98 13.66 2.41
N THR A 66 -3.20 12.71 2.88
CA THR A 66 -2.65 11.61 2.08
C THR A 66 -2.86 10.31 2.83
N ILE A 67 -3.41 9.32 2.14
CA ILE A 67 -3.52 7.94 2.63
C ILE A 67 -2.93 6.99 1.60
N TYR A 68 -2.54 5.82 2.06
CA TYR A 68 -2.07 4.72 1.22
C TYR A 68 -3.09 3.60 1.28
N LEU A 69 -3.63 3.23 0.13
CA LEU A 69 -4.50 2.07 -0.04
C LEU A 69 -3.64 0.90 -0.49
N GLN A 70 -3.64 -0.18 0.27
CA GLN A 70 -2.90 -1.38 -0.07
C GLN A 70 -3.83 -2.56 -0.36
N ARG A 71 -3.36 -3.43 -1.23
CA ARG A 71 -4.01 -4.70 -1.55
C ARG A 71 -2.98 -5.82 -1.51
N GLU A 72 -3.24 -6.75 -0.64
CA GLU A 72 -2.57 -8.05 -0.59
C GLU A 72 -3.42 -9.12 -1.26
N SER A 73 -2.81 -10.15 -1.78
CA SER A 73 -3.50 -11.21 -2.50
C SER A 73 -2.85 -12.53 -2.20
N ASP A 74 -3.32 -13.16 -1.14
CA ASP A 74 -3.07 -14.56 -0.90
C ASP A 74 -4.20 -15.39 -1.55
N ASP A 75 -5.09 -16.00 -0.76
CA ASP A 75 -6.25 -16.73 -1.25
C ASP A 75 -7.40 -15.77 -1.64
N GLU A 76 -7.59 -14.70 -0.89
CA GLU A 76 -8.54 -13.63 -1.15
C GLU A 76 -7.81 -12.26 -1.15
N ALA A 77 -8.43 -11.25 -1.76
CA ALA A 77 -7.87 -9.91 -1.74
C ALA A 77 -8.18 -9.24 -0.41
N GLU A 78 -7.14 -8.87 0.32
CA GLU A 78 -7.25 -8.09 1.55
C GLU A 78 -6.86 -6.64 1.28
N TRP A 79 -7.65 -5.73 1.83
CA TRP A 79 -7.47 -4.30 1.65
C TRP A 79 -7.21 -3.62 2.98
N SER A 80 -6.31 -2.66 2.96
CA SER A 80 -6.03 -1.80 4.10
C SER A 80 -5.77 -0.37 3.66
N ILE A 81 -5.94 0.54 4.61
CA ILE A 81 -5.48 1.93 4.47
C ILE A 81 -4.51 2.27 5.59
N SER A 82 -3.54 3.11 5.27
CA SER A 82 -2.61 3.65 6.25
C SER A 82 -2.34 5.14 6.05
N ARG A 83 -1.88 5.77 7.10
CA ARG A 83 -1.36 7.14 7.12
C ARG A 83 0.06 7.15 7.65
N PRO A 84 0.96 7.93 7.05
CA PRO A 84 2.26 8.13 7.62
C PRO A 84 2.14 8.88 8.95
N ILE A 85 2.91 8.45 9.91
CA ILE A 85 3.09 9.15 11.19
C ILE A 85 4.56 9.52 11.35
N ASP A 86 4.81 10.64 12.03
CA ASP A 86 6.18 10.98 12.37
C ASP A 86 6.74 9.89 13.31
N PHE A 87 7.82 9.23 12.90
CA PHE A 87 8.44 8.15 13.67
C PHE A 87 8.79 8.57 15.09
N SER A 88 9.12 9.86 15.32
CA SER A 88 9.40 10.39 16.66
C SER A 88 8.21 10.32 17.62
N ARG A 89 6.98 10.21 17.10
CA ARG A 89 5.76 10.06 17.92
C ARG A 89 5.61 8.69 18.56
N LEU A 90 6.35 7.69 18.09
CA LEU A 90 6.41 6.38 18.73
C LEU A 90 7.17 6.41 20.07
N GLY A 91 7.90 7.49 20.32
CA GLY A 91 8.70 7.67 21.51
C GLY A 91 10.19 7.51 21.23
N ARG A 92 10.97 8.27 21.96
CA ARG A 92 12.45 8.25 21.84
C ARG A 92 13.01 6.88 22.20
N GLU A 93 12.39 6.20 23.15
CA GLU A 93 12.74 4.88 23.62
C GLU A 93 12.67 3.81 22.53
N VAL A 94 11.76 3.93 21.56
CA VAL A 94 11.64 3.00 20.43
C VAL A 94 12.90 3.05 19.57
N ARG A 95 13.36 4.26 19.21
CA ARG A 95 14.59 4.45 18.43
C ARG A 95 15.81 3.94 19.20
N GLU A 96 15.90 4.26 20.48
CA GLU A 96 17.01 3.80 21.34
C GLU A 96 17.01 2.27 21.44
N TYR A 97 15.85 1.66 21.56
CA TYR A 97 15.71 0.20 21.61
C TYR A 97 16.18 -0.46 20.30
N ILE A 98 15.73 0.06 19.13
CA ILE A 98 16.16 -0.44 17.82
C ILE A 98 17.69 -0.32 17.68
N THR A 99 18.26 0.83 18.05
CA THR A 99 19.71 1.05 17.96
C THR A 99 20.52 0.07 18.81
N GLN A 100 19.97 -0.39 19.94
CA GLN A 100 20.67 -1.31 20.87
C GLN A 100 20.46 -2.77 20.50
N ASN A 101 19.31 -3.13 19.95
CA ASN A 101 18.90 -4.51 19.74
C ASN A 101 18.83 -4.92 18.26
N GLU A 102 18.97 -3.96 17.33
CA GLU A 102 18.80 -4.13 15.89
C GLU A 102 17.38 -4.52 15.46
N ASP A 103 16.45 -4.56 16.40
CA ASP A 103 15.02 -4.84 16.25
C ASP A 103 14.20 -3.90 17.14
N PRO A 104 12.97 -3.52 16.76
CA PRO A 104 12.07 -2.81 17.66
C PRO A 104 11.49 -3.72 18.74
N PRO A 105 10.88 -3.14 19.81
CA PRO A 105 10.27 -3.93 20.87
C PRO A 105 9.04 -4.71 20.39
N ASP A 106 8.74 -5.83 21.01
CA ASP A 106 7.59 -6.69 20.68
C ASP A 106 6.23 -6.01 20.96
N GLU A 107 6.20 -4.96 21.76
CA GLU A 107 5.02 -4.19 22.09
C GLU A 107 5.28 -2.69 21.94
N LEU A 108 4.30 -1.99 21.39
CA LEU A 108 4.30 -0.53 21.25
C LEU A 108 3.00 0.05 21.80
N VAL A 109 3.07 1.27 22.34
CA VAL A 109 1.89 2.05 22.70
C VAL A 109 1.89 3.33 21.88
N PHE A 110 0.84 3.52 21.09
CA PHE A 110 0.65 4.72 20.30
C PHE A 110 -0.81 5.20 20.43
N GLU A 111 -0.99 6.48 20.75
CA GLU A 111 -2.32 7.09 20.97
C GLU A 111 -3.23 6.25 21.88
N GLU A 112 -2.71 5.83 23.04
CA GLU A 112 -3.42 5.02 24.05
C GLU A 112 -3.77 3.58 23.60
N THR A 113 -3.47 3.20 22.36
CA THR A 113 -3.63 1.84 21.84
C THR A 113 -2.35 1.07 22.01
N ARG A 114 -2.46 -0.17 22.48
CA ARG A 114 -1.34 -1.11 22.56
C ARG A 114 -1.33 -1.98 21.33
N TYR A 115 -0.15 -2.10 20.72
CA TYR A 115 0.12 -2.88 19.52
C TYR A 115 1.13 -3.96 19.84
N TYR A 116 0.94 -5.14 19.28
CA TYR A 116 1.80 -6.31 19.43
C TYR A 116 2.42 -6.68 18.10
N LEU A 117 3.70 -7.04 18.11
CA LEU A 117 4.41 -7.48 16.91
C LEU A 117 3.81 -8.79 16.40
N GLU A 118 3.27 -8.78 15.19
CA GLU A 118 2.68 -9.94 14.52
C GLU A 118 3.59 -10.47 13.42
N GLU A 119 4.21 -9.59 12.65
CA GLU A 119 5.02 -9.98 11.51
C GLU A 119 6.29 -9.14 11.40
N PHE A 120 7.33 -9.77 10.90
CA PHE A 120 8.59 -9.15 10.51
C PHE A 120 8.99 -9.68 9.14
N GLY A 121 9.37 -8.79 8.26
CA GLY A 121 9.76 -9.15 6.91
C GLY A 121 10.70 -8.17 6.26
N GLY A 122 10.99 -8.45 5.01
CA GLY A 122 11.75 -7.55 4.15
C GLY A 122 11.52 -7.91 2.70
N GLY A 123 11.72 -6.94 1.84
CA GLY A 123 11.50 -7.09 0.41
C GLY A 123 12.09 -5.93 -0.38
N GLN A 124 11.54 -5.73 -1.55
CA GLN A 124 11.90 -4.62 -2.43
C GLN A 124 10.68 -3.76 -2.74
N PHE A 125 10.82 -2.46 -2.56
CA PHE A 125 9.80 -1.47 -2.90
C PHE A 125 10.07 -0.84 -4.25
N TYR A 126 9.04 -0.80 -5.10
CA TYR A 126 9.11 -0.23 -6.45
C TYR A 126 8.25 1.04 -6.53
N LYS A 127 8.92 2.16 -6.38
CA LYS A 127 8.28 3.48 -6.47
C LYS A 127 7.77 3.74 -7.88
N ASP A 128 6.55 4.24 -7.99
CA ASP A 128 5.84 4.48 -9.26
C ASP A 128 5.73 3.23 -10.15
N GLY A 129 5.81 2.04 -9.52
CA GLY A 129 5.68 0.76 -10.19
C GLY A 129 6.78 0.45 -11.20
N LYS A 130 7.96 1.06 -11.08
CA LYS A 130 9.05 0.95 -12.07
C LYS A 130 10.43 1.16 -11.46
N GLY A 131 11.45 0.91 -12.28
CA GLY A 131 12.86 1.15 -11.91
C GLY A 131 13.44 -0.03 -11.13
N ASP A 132 14.54 0.24 -10.45
CA ASP A 132 15.20 -0.69 -9.56
C ASP A 132 14.52 -0.63 -8.19
N GLY A 133 14.27 -1.78 -7.58
CA GLY A 133 13.68 -1.87 -6.25
C GLY A 133 14.62 -1.31 -5.17
N SER A 134 14.05 -0.79 -4.10
CA SER A 134 14.77 -0.39 -2.89
C SER A 134 14.53 -1.43 -1.80
N ASP A 135 15.61 -1.96 -1.24
CA ASP A 135 15.51 -2.90 -0.13
C ASP A 135 14.98 -2.20 1.13
N PHE A 136 14.12 -2.87 1.87
CA PHE A 136 13.60 -2.42 3.15
C PHE A 136 13.33 -3.59 4.09
N LEU A 137 13.21 -3.28 5.37
CA LEU A 137 12.69 -4.16 6.41
C LEU A 137 11.40 -3.56 6.96
N THR A 138 10.47 -4.39 7.39
CA THR A 138 9.24 -3.98 8.06
C THR A 138 8.96 -4.79 9.30
N TRP A 139 8.34 -4.17 10.27
CA TRP A 139 7.78 -4.77 11.48
C TRP A 139 6.33 -4.31 11.59
N ASP A 140 5.43 -5.26 11.53
CA ASP A 140 4.00 -5.03 11.51
C ASP A 140 3.37 -5.47 12.82
N TYR A 141 2.60 -4.58 13.40
CA TYR A 141 1.97 -4.72 14.70
C TYR A 141 0.46 -4.60 14.55
N GLU A 142 -0.27 -5.35 15.36
CA GLU A 142 -1.72 -5.25 15.46
C GLU A 142 -2.15 -4.94 16.90
N ASP A 143 -3.31 -4.29 17.04
CA ASP A 143 -3.98 -4.17 18.33
C ASP A 143 -4.66 -5.50 18.71
N GLU A 144 -5.14 -5.60 19.95
CA GLU A 144 -5.72 -6.86 20.47
C GLU A 144 -6.96 -7.33 19.70
N GLU A 145 -7.70 -6.39 19.09
CA GLU A 145 -8.90 -6.68 18.33
C GLU A 145 -8.64 -6.93 16.83
N GLY A 146 -7.45 -6.66 16.34
CA GLY A 146 -7.11 -6.71 14.91
C GLY A 146 -7.83 -5.65 14.07
N GLU A 147 -8.23 -4.55 14.71
CA GLU A 147 -8.94 -3.44 14.06
C GLU A 147 -7.99 -2.35 13.58
N LYS A 148 -6.78 -2.30 14.15
CA LYS A 148 -5.75 -1.32 13.81
C LYS A 148 -4.39 -1.98 13.70
N PHE A 149 -3.60 -1.47 12.78
CA PHE A 149 -2.19 -1.85 12.68
C PHE A 149 -1.26 -0.64 12.75
N LEU A 150 -0.01 -0.92 13.05
CA LEU A 150 1.07 0.04 13.04
C LEU A 150 2.28 -0.64 12.41
N SER A 151 2.87 -0.02 11.39
CA SER A 151 4.04 -0.54 10.71
C SER A 151 5.24 0.37 10.94
N ILE A 152 6.40 -0.24 11.15
CA ILE A 152 7.70 0.44 11.12
C ILE A 152 8.47 -0.09 9.92
N GLU A 153 8.93 0.80 9.06
CA GLU A 153 9.77 0.46 7.92
C GLU A 153 11.18 1.03 8.12
N GLN A 154 12.18 0.26 7.78
CA GLN A 154 13.58 0.66 7.79
C GLN A 154 14.16 0.59 6.37
N TRP A 155 14.60 1.74 5.88
CA TRP A 155 15.13 1.95 4.54
C TRP A 155 16.66 2.07 4.48
N GLY A 156 17.29 2.18 5.62
CA GLY A 156 18.72 2.32 5.81
C GLY A 156 19.08 2.19 7.29
N GLU A 157 20.35 2.31 7.65
CA GLU A 157 20.78 2.08 9.03
C GLU A 157 20.06 2.97 10.06
N GLU A 158 19.70 4.20 9.69
CA GLU A 158 19.04 5.18 10.56
C GLU A 158 17.77 5.79 9.94
N GLU A 159 17.31 5.26 8.81
CA GLU A 159 16.13 5.76 8.09
C GLU A 159 14.91 4.92 8.41
N PHE A 160 14.02 5.47 9.25
CA PHE A 160 12.80 4.82 9.67
C PHE A 160 11.58 5.65 9.27
N GLU A 161 10.57 4.95 8.79
CA GLU A 161 9.23 5.46 8.57
C GLU A 161 8.23 4.68 9.43
N ALA A 162 7.11 5.28 9.75
CA ALA A 162 6.05 4.61 10.48
C ALA A 162 4.69 4.97 9.91
N TYR A 163 3.78 4.00 9.96
CA TYR A 163 2.44 4.11 9.45
C TYR A 163 1.45 3.55 10.46
N GLN A 164 0.29 4.18 10.54
CA GLN A 164 -0.85 3.68 11.28
C GLN A 164 -2.01 3.44 10.32
N GLY A 165 -2.66 2.31 10.42
CA GLY A 165 -3.74 1.97 9.49
C GLY A 165 -4.80 1.05 10.08
N GLU A 166 -5.71 0.65 9.21
CA GLU A 166 -6.81 -0.24 9.51
C GLU A 166 -7.19 -1.07 8.28
N PRO A 167 -7.71 -2.29 8.48
CA PRO A 167 -8.32 -3.06 7.40
C PRO A 167 -9.55 -2.32 6.86
N VAL A 168 -9.78 -2.43 5.56
CA VAL A 168 -10.95 -1.85 4.90
C VAL A 168 -11.57 -2.84 3.93
N GLU A 169 -12.83 -2.60 3.60
CA GLU A 169 -13.59 -3.40 2.64
C GLU A 169 -13.75 -2.65 1.31
N GLU A 170 -13.70 -3.36 0.20
CA GLU A 170 -13.80 -2.77 -1.13
C GLU A 170 -15.07 -1.92 -1.31
N TYR A 171 -16.21 -2.30 -0.68
CA TYR A 171 -17.47 -1.58 -0.77
C TYR A 171 -17.46 -0.18 -0.13
N GLN A 172 -16.48 0.11 0.74
CA GLN A 172 -16.33 1.43 1.37
C GLN A 172 -15.84 2.49 0.38
N PHE A 173 -15.31 2.05 -0.77
CA PHE A 173 -14.84 2.91 -1.83
C PHE A 173 -15.86 2.97 -2.96
N THR A 174 -16.28 4.18 -3.30
CA THR A 174 -17.36 4.39 -4.26
C THR A 174 -17.00 5.44 -5.31
N ASN A 175 -17.85 5.61 -6.31
CA ASN A 175 -17.72 6.67 -7.33
C ASN A 175 -16.32 6.70 -8.00
N ILE A 176 -15.78 5.53 -8.35
CA ILE A 176 -14.52 5.45 -9.08
C ILE A 176 -14.71 6.06 -10.46
N LEU A 177 -14.00 7.16 -10.75
CA LEU A 177 -14.09 7.90 -11.98
C LEU A 177 -12.73 7.96 -12.67
N PRO A 178 -12.62 7.47 -13.91
CA PRO A 178 -11.43 7.67 -14.72
C PRO A 178 -11.24 9.17 -14.99
N ARG A 179 -10.00 9.63 -14.82
CA ARG A 179 -9.58 10.95 -15.25
C ARG A 179 -8.30 10.80 -16.02
N GLU A 180 -8.25 11.30 -17.23
CA GLU A 180 -7.00 11.39 -17.96
C GLU A 180 -6.07 12.34 -17.21
N SER A 181 -4.84 11.90 -16.92
CA SER A 181 -3.81 12.79 -16.41
C SER A 181 -3.57 13.87 -17.47
N GLU A 182 -3.80 15.13 -17.13
CA GLU A 182 -3.36 16.23 -17.96
C GLU A 182 -1.84 16.14 -18.12
N THR A 183 -1.40 15.82 -19.34
CA THR A 183 0.02 15.77 -19.74
C THR A 183 0.59 17.16 -19.82
#